data_dfe9796a48cfbc086bdebc03a99f7ea6
#
_entry.id   dfe9796a48cfbc086bdebc03a99f7ea6
#
_cell.length_a   1.000
_cell.length_b   1.000
_cell.length_c   1.000
_cell.angle_alpha   90.00
_cell.angle_beta   90.00
_cell.angle_gamma   90.00
#
_symmetry.space_group_name_H-M   'P 1'
#
loop_
_entity.id
_entity.type
_entity.pdbx_description
1 polymer ?
#
loop_
_entity_poly.entity_id
_entity_poly.type
_entity_poly.pdbx_seq_one_letter_code
_entity_poly.pdbx_strand_id
1 'polypeptide(L)'
;SIPVRERLIMALDVPSIPEAQALVEELGDAVIFYKVGMELFMSGDYFGFIEWLKQRGKKVFVDLKFFDVPETVGRAIKALSLKGVDLATIHGNNAIMEAAAKNKGDLKVLAVTALTSLDRGDLDAKRALQIGCDGIVSSGLEVEMLRAELDHRLLVITPGIRPVENRVDDDQKRVVSVEQAFENGADYIVVGRPIRDAADRKAMAEKVQQQIQAVFNAQ
;
A
#
# COMPACT_ATOMS: atom_id res chain seq x y z
N SER A 1 7.92 1.93 15.52
CA SER A 1 8.22 2.61 14.25
C SER A 1 8.36 1.59 13.12
N ILE A 2 8.13 2.05 11.88
CA ILE A 2 8.19 1.20 10.70
C ILE A 2 9.65 1.04 10.27
N PRO A 3 10.16 -0.20 10.11
CA PRO A 3 11.51 -0.39 9.55
C PRO A 3 11.63 0.24 8.16
N VAL A 4 12.73 0.91 7.89
CA VAL A 4 12.91 1.69 6.65
C VAL A 4 12.70 0.83 5.40
N ARG A 5 13.26 -0.39 5.37
CA ARG A 5 13.16 -1.26 4.19
C ARG A 5 11.74 -1.80 3.94
N GLU A 6 10.87 -1.76 4.92
CA GLU A 6 9.47 -2.16 4.76
C GLU A 6 8.60 -1.06 4.17
N ARG A 7 9.12 0.16 4.05
CA ARG A 7 8.36 1.30 3.52
C ARG A 7 8.15 1.26 2.01
N LEU A 8 8.93 0.45 1.29
CA LEU A 8 8.70 0.18 -0.12
C LEU A 8 7.76 -1.01 -0.27
N ILE A 9 6.62 -0.79 -0.86
CA ILE A 9 5.67 -1.83 -1.23
C ILE A 9 5.71 -1.99 -2.76
N MET A 10 6.02 -3.20 -3.24
CA MET A 10 6.02 -3.51 -4.67
C MET A 10 4.67 -4.05 -5.09
N ALA A 11 4.07 -3.43 -6.10
CA ALA A 11 2.81 -3.90 -6.67
C ALA A 11 3.06 -5.06 -7.63
N LEU A 12 2.44 -6.21 -7.35
CA LEU A 12 2.52 -7.41 -8.19
C LEU A 12 1.32 -7.48 -9.15
N ASP A 13 1.18 -6.46 -10.00
CA ASP A 13 0.13 -6.39 -11.01
C ASP A 13 0.60 -7.12 -12.27
N VAL A 14 0.63 -8.45 -12.20
CA VAL A 14 1.06 -9.34 -13.27
C VAL A 14 -0.03 -10.38 -13.56
N PRO A 15 -0.07 -10.95 -14.77
CA PRO A 15 -1.20 -11.77 -15.21
C PRO A 15 -1.21 -13.20 -14.66
N SER A 16 -0.18 -13.64 -13.96
CA SER A 16 -0.15 -15.01 -13.44
C SER A 16 0.64 -15.14 -12.13
N ILE A 17 0.29 -16.16 -11.34
CA ILE A 17 1.00 -16.48 -10.10
C ILE A 17 2.47 -16.88 -10.39
N PRO A 18 2.78 -17.73 -11.39
CA PRO A 18 4.18 -18.02 -11.69
C PRO A 18 5.02 -16.79 -12.02
N GLU A 19 4.47 -15.82 -12.75
CA GLU A 19 5.19 -14.57 -13.03
C GLU A 19 5.42 -13.77 -11.75
N ALA A 20 4.43 -13.72 -10.86
CA ALA A 20 4.58 -13.05 -9.57
C ALA A 20 5.66 -13.73 -8.73
N GLN A 21 5.68 -15.05 -8.67
CA GLN A 21 6.70 -15.82 -7.95
C GLN A 21 8.10 -15.55 -8.48
N ALA A 22 8.25 -15.57 -9.81
CA ALA A 22 9.54 -15.31 -10.46
C ALA A 22 10.04 -13.90 -10.13
N LEU A 23 9.14 -12.91 -10.12
CA LEU A 23 9.48 -11.53 -9.80
C LEU A 23 9.93 -11.40 -8.34
N VAL A 24 9.23 -12.03 -7.41
CA VAL A 24 9.61 -12.02 -5.98
C VAL A 24 10.99 -12.66 -5.79
N GLU A 25 11.26 -13.77 -6.45
CA GLU A 25 12.57 -14.44 -6.37
C GLU A 25 13.68 -13.59 -6.97
N GLU A 26 13.43 -12.95 -8.11
CA GLU A 26 14.39 -12.04 -8.74
C GLU A 26 14.74 -10.86 -7.83
N LEU A 27 13.75 -10.26 -7.19
CA LEU A 27 13.94 -9.11 -6.30
C LEU A 27 14.63 -9.48 -4.98
N GLY A 28 14.48 -10.72 -4.53
CA GLY A 28 15.15 -11.21 -3.34
C GLY A 28 14.92 -10.32 -2.12
N ASP A 29 16.00 -9.94 -1.45
CA ASP A 29 15.95 -9.08 -0.25
C ASP A 29 15.79 -7.59 -0.55
N ALA A 30 15.79 -7.20 -1.82
CA ALA A 30 15.57 -5.80 -2.21
C ALA A 30 14.15 -5.33 -1.88
N VAL A 31 13.18 -6.26 -1.83
CA VAL A 31 11.78 -5.96 -1.49
C VAL A 31 11.28 -6.93 -0.44
N ILE A 32 10.71 -6.39 0.62
CA ILE A 32 10.13 -7.17 1.74
C ILE A 32 8.61 -7.20 1.65
N PHE A 33 7.99 -6.16 1.14
CA PHE A 33 6.55 -5.91 1.21
C PHE A 33 5.93 -5.90 -0.18
N TYR A 34 4.91 -6.73 -0.41
CA TYR A 34 4.25 -6.87 -1.71
C TYR A 34 2.76 -6.58 -1.63
N LYS A 35 2.26 -5.85 -2.61
CA LYS A 35 0.82 -5.61 -2.79
C LYS A 35 0.29 -6.60 -3.82
N VAL A 36 -0.77 -7.31 -3.45
CA VAL A 36 -1.47 -8.26 -4.29
C VAL A 36 -2.91 -7.82 -4.44
N GLY A 37 -3.34 -7.64 -5.67
CA GLY A 37 -4.64 -7.05 -5.96
C GLY A 37 -5.51 -7.89 -6.87
N MET A 38 -6.45 -7.22 -7.55
CA MET A 38 -7.50 -7.86 -8.34
C MET A 38 -6.95 -8.71 -9.48
N GLU A 39 -5.89 -8.25 -10.16
CA GLU A 39 -5.35 -8.98 -11.31
C GLU A 39 -4.86 -10.37 -10.90
N LEU A 40 -4.08 -10.48 -9.83
CA LEU A 40 -3.64 -11.76 -9.31
C LEU A 40 -4.79 -12.59 -8.74
N PHE A 41 -5.75 -11.94 -8.09
CA PHE A 41 -6.92 -12.62 -7.56
C PHE A 41 -7.66 -13.39 -8.65
N MET A 42 -7.77 -12.81 -9.84
CA MET A 42 -8.48 -13.41 -10.97
C MET A 42 -7.64 -14.42 -11.75
N SER A 43 -6.35 -14.56 -11.45
CA SER A 43 -5.42 -15.33 -12.28
C SER A 43 -5.13 -16.75 -11.79
N GLY A 44 -5.48 -17.09 -10.55
CA GLY A 44 -5.15 -18.41 -10.01
C GLY A 44 -5.36 -18.52 -8.51
N ASP A 45 -4.55 -19.35 -7.85
CA ASP A 45 -4.62 -19.57 -6.41
C ASP A 45 -4.01 -18.39 -5.63
N TYR A 46 -4.80 -17.36 -5.46
CA TYR A 46 -4.42 -16.13 -4.78
C TYR A 46 -4.01 -16.37 -3.31
N PHE A 47 -4.79 -17.15 -2.59
CA PHE A 47 -4.52 -17.39 -1.17
C PHE A 47 -3.32 -18.31 -0.97
N GLY A 48 -3.12 -19.28 -1.85
CA GLY A 48 -1.90 -20.08 -1.87
C GLY A 48 -0.67 -19.22 -2.12
N PHE A 49 -0.77 -18.21 -2.99
CA PHE A 49 0.32 -17.28 -3.23
C PHE A 49 0.61 -16.39 -2.00
N ILE A 50 -0.42 -15.93 -1.30
CA ILE A 50 -0.23 -15.17 -0.05
C ILE A 50 0.52 -16.03 0.97
N GLU A 51 0.12 -17.29 1.14
CA GLU A 51 0.81 -18.23 2.02
C GLU A 51 2.28 -18.41 1.61
N TRP A 52 2.52 -18.56 0.31
CA TRP A 52 3.87 -18.67 -0.25
C TRP A 52 4.74 -17.45 0.10
N LEU A 53 4.18 -16.24 0.01
CA LEU A 53 4.87 -15.01 0.41
C LEU A 53 5.18 -15.00 1.91
N LYS A 54 4.19 -15.34 2.73
CA LYS A 54 4.36 -15.35 4.19
C LYS A 54 5.41 -16.37 4.64
N GLN A 55 5.46 -17.54 4.01
CA GLN A 55 6.47 -18.56 4.28
C GLN A 55 7.90 -18.05 3.97
N ARG A 56 8.04 -17.11 3.07
CA ARG A 56 9.32 -16.48 2.72
C ARG A 56 9.64 -15.24 3.57
N GLY A 57 8.86 -14.99 4.60
CA GLY A 57 9.07 -13.84 5.47
C GLY A 57 8.67 -12.50 4.85
N LYS A 58 7.91 -12.52 3.76
CA LYS A 58 7.46 -11.30 3.12
C LYS A 58 6.22 -10.75 3.81
N LYS A 59 6.04 -9.44 3.78
CA LYS A 59 4.81 -8.78 4.19
C LYS A 59 3.85 -8.65 3.01
N VAL A 60 2.57 -8.67 3.30
CA VAL A 60 1.53 -8.74 2.27
C VAL A 60 0.48 -7.66 2.50
N PHE A 61 0.22 -6.90 1.44
CA PHE A 61 -0.84 -5.92 1.35
C PHE A 61 -1.89 -6.44 0.36
N VAL A 62 -3.08 -6.78 0.86
CA VAL A 62 -4.21 -7.22 0.04
C VAL A 62 -5.01 -6.00 -0.39
N ASP A 63 -4.92 -5.65 -1.67
CA ASP A 63 -5.58 -4.46 -2.22
C ASP A 63 -6.79 -4.86 -3.07
N LEU A 64 -7.86 -5.29 -2.42
CA LEU A 64 -9.10 -5.68 -3.08
C LEU A 64 -10.23 -4.67 -2.87
N LYS A 65 -10.03 -3.64 -2.06
CA LYS A 65 -10.97 -2.54 -1.83
C LYS A 65 -12.37 -3.05 -1.54
N PHE A 66 -12.51 -3.90 -0.53
CA PHE A 66 -13.75 -4.59 -0.22
C PHE A 66 -14.93 -3.65 -0.10
N PHE A 67 -15.96 -3.94 -0.87
CA PHE A 67 -17.23 -3.22 -0.86
C PHE A 67 -18.37 -4.24 -0.95
N ASP A 68 -19.01 -4.51 0.17
CA ASP A 68 -20.10 -5.48 0.28
C ASP A 68 -20.90 -5.12 1.52
N VAL A 69 -21.88 -5.94 1.87
CA VAL A 69 -22.61 -5.82 3.14
C VAL A 69 -21.58 -5.80 4.28
N PRO A 70 -21.73 -4.90 5.26
CA PRO A 70 -20.72 -4.73 6.32
C PRO A 70 -20.30 -6.02 7.00
N GLU A 71 -21.24 -6.89 7.33
CA GLU A 71 -20.94 -8.17 7.97
C GLU A 71 -20.05 -9.06 7.10
N THR A 72 -20.28 -9.08 5.79
CA THR A 72 -19.45 -9.83 4.85
C THR A 72 -18.04 -9.29 4.79
N VAL A 73 -17.89 -7.96 4.75
CA VAL A 73 -16.57 -7.32 4.79
C VAL A 73 -15.85 -7.65 6.10
N GLY A 74 -16.55 -7.58 7.22
CA GLY A 74 -15.99 -7.94 8.52
C GLY A 74 -15.43 -9.35 8.55
N ARG A 75 -16.16 -10.31 8.02
CA ARG A 75 -15.71 -11.72 7.93
C ARG A 75 -14.52 -11.88 7.00
N ALA A 76 -14.50 -11.16 5.87
CA ALA A 76 -13.37 -11.18 4.94
C ALA A 76 -12.11 -10.66 5.61
N ILE A 77 -12.20 -9.56 6.33
CA ILE A 77 -11.08 -8.96 7.07
C ILE A 77 -10.58 -9.94 8.14
N LYS A 78 -11.48 -10.58 8.88
CA LYS A 78 -11.10 -11.58 9.87
C LYS A 78 -10.34 -12.74 9.23
N ALA A 79 -10.81 -13.23 8.10
CA ALA A 79 -10.15 -14.32 7.37
C ALA A 79 -8.73 -13.92 6.94
N LEU A 80 -8.56 -12.71 6.43
CA LEU A 80 -7.23 -12.20 6.04
C LEU A 80 -6.32 -12.06 7.26
N SER A 81 -6.86 -11.56 8.38
CA SER A 81 -6.10 -11.43 9.62
C SER A 81 -5.56 -12.78 10.09
N LEU A 82 -6.38 -13.83 10.03
CA LEU A 82 -5.98 -15.18 10.40
C LEU A 82 -4.91 -15.76 9.46
N LYS A 83 -4.81 -15.26 8.24
CA LYS A 83 -3.77 -15.68 7.28
C LYS A 83 -2.47 -14.88 7.44
N GLY A 84 -2.41 -13.94 8.37
CA GLY A 84 -1.23 -13.15 8.62
C GLY A 84 -1.01 -12.00 7.63
N VAL A 85 -2.05 -11.60 6.91
CA VAL A 85 -1.98 -10.43 6.02
C VAL A 85 -1.71 -9.18 6.84
N ASP A 86 -0.84 -8.31 6.35
CA ASP A 86 -0.35 -7.15 7.10
C ASP A 86 -1.19 -5.88 6.86
N LEU A 87 -1.59 -5.64 5.62
CA LEU A 87 -2.44 -4.51 5.23
C LEU A 87 -3.57 -4.98 4.31
N ALA A 88 -4.74 -4.38 4.43
CA ALA A 88 -5.84 -4.61 3.49
C ALA A 88 -6.67 -3.35 3.29
N THR A 89 -7.21 -3.17 2.09
CA THR A 89 -8.07 -2.03 1.76
C THR A 89 -9.54 -2.38 1.83
N ILE A 90 -10.33 -1.42 2.29
CA ILE A 90 -11.79 -1.49 2.32
C ILE A 90 -12.36 -0.18 1.78
N HIS A 91 -13.61 -0.21 1.35
CA HIS A 91 -14.32 1.01 0.97
C HIS A 91 -14.57 1.89 2.21
N GLY A 92 -14.46 3.21 2.03
CA GLY A 92 -14.59 4.20 3.11
C GLY A 92 -16.03 4.52 3.54
N ASN A 93 -16.93 3.55 3.50
CA ASN A 93 -18.27 3.66 4.04
C ASN A 93 -18.24 3.41 5.55
N ASN A 94 -19.00 4.18 6.34
CA ASN A 94 -18.96 4.09 7.80
C ASN A 94 -19.23 2.69 8.34
N ALA A 95 -20.29 2.06 7.88
CA ALA A 95 -20.67 0.72 8.38
C ALA A 95 -19.65 -0.34 8.01
N ILE A 96 -19.06 -0.24 6.82
CA ILE A 96 -17.98 -1.13 6.37
C ILE A 96 -16.75 -0.93 7.24
N MET A 97 -16.36 0.32 7.49
CA MET A 97 -15.22 0.64 8.35
C MET A 97 -15.39 0.12 9.77
N GLU A 98 -16.61 0.27 10.34
CA GLU A 98 -16.91 -0.23 11.67
C GLU A 98 -16.77 -1.76 11.75
N ALA A 99 -17.33 -2.47 10.77
CA ALA A 99 -17.26 -3.94 10.72
C ALA A 99 -15.81 -4.42 10.57
N ALA A 100 -15.04 -3.78 9.70
CA ALA A 100 -13.63 -4.10 9.49
C ALA A 100 -12.80 -3.84 10.76
N ALA A 101 -13.01 -2.71 11.41
CA ALA A 101 -12.28 -2.35 12.63
C ALA A 101 -12.48 -3.36 13.74
N LYS A 102 -13.68 -3.91 13.87
CA LYS A 102 -14.00 -4.93 14.89
C LYS A 102 -13.34 -6.28 14.63
N ASN A 103 -13.01 -6.57 13.38
CA ASN A 103 -12.57 -7.92 12.96
C ASN A 103 -11.10 -7.98 12.54
N LYS A 104 -10.39 -6.87 12.55
CA LYS A 104 -9.05 -6.79 11.95
C LYS A 104 -7.94 -7.48 12.74
N GLY A 105 -8.08 -7.68 14.05
CA GLY A 105 -6.99 -8.22 14.86
C GLY A 105 -5.71 -7.40 14.67
N ASP A 106 -4.61 -8.06 14.31
CA ASP A 106 -3.32 -7.41 14.04
C ASP A 106 -3.20 -6.83 12.63
N LEU A 107 -4.13 -7.16 11.74
CA LEU A 107 -4.18 -6.62 10.39
C LEU A 107 -4.45 -5.13 10.44
N LYS A 108 -3.69 -4.34 9.66
CA LYS A 108 -3.93 -2.91 9.50
C LYS A 108 -4.89 -2.68 8.34
N VAL A 109 -6.02 -2.05 8.63
CA VAL A 109 -7.08 -1.77 7.66
C VAL A 109 -6.97 -0.34 7.16
N LEU A 110 -6.95 -0.20 5.83
CA LEU A 110 -6.83 1.07 5.14
C LEU A 110 -8.14 1.39 4.43
N ALA A 111 -8.72 2.54 4.71
CA ALA A 111 -9.91 3.00 4.00
C ALA A 111 -9.53 3.65 2.68
N VAL A 112 -10.21 3.24 1.62
CA VAL A 112 -10.14 3.92 0.33
C VAL A 112 -11.29 4.91 0.31
N THR A 113 -10.96 6.18 0.49
CA THR A 113 -11.93 7.27 0.49
C THR A 113 -12.01 7.87 -0.90
N ALA A 114 -13.11 8.54 -1.20
CA ALA A 114 -13.26 9.24 -2.48
C ALA A 114 -12.44 10.55 -2.44
N LEU A 115 -11.12 10.41 -2.40
CA LEU A 115 -10.16 11.53 -2.27
C LEU A 115 -10.05 12.37 -3.54
N THR A 116 -11.04 12.31 -4.41
CA THR A 116 -11.03 13.07 -5.65
C THR A 116 -11.48 14.51 -5.47
N SER A 117 -12.09 14.86 -4.32
CA SER A 117 -12.41 16.25 -4.00
C SER A 117 -11.62 16.67 -2.77
N LEU A 118 -10.78 17.66 -2.92
CA LEU A 118 -9.95 18.23 -1.87
C LEU A 118 -10.76 18.65 -0.62
N ASP A 119 -12.04 18.94 -0.80
CA ASP A 119 -12.91 19.46 0.27
C ASP A 119 -13.43 18.39 1.23
N ARG A 120 -13.25 17.10 0.93
CA ARG A 120 -13.78 16.00 1.74
C ARG A 120 -12.73 15.01 2.23
N GLY A 121 -11.53 15.06 1.68
CA GLY A 121 -10.48 14.09 2.00
C GLY A 121 -10.08 14.09 3.47
N ASP A 122 -9.97 15.26 4.08
CA ASP A 122 -9.62 15.40 5.49
C ASP A 122 -10.73 14.90 6.41
N LEU A 123 -12.00 15.17 6.07
CA LEU A 123 -13.16 14.70 6.84
C LEU A 123 -13.27 13.18 6.80
N ASP A 124 -13.04 12.59 5.64
CA ASP A 124 -13.09 11.13 5.47
C ASP A 124 -11.92 10.44 6.20
N ALA A 125 -10.74 11.03 6.18
CA ALA A 125 -9.58 10.54 6.90
C ALA A 125 -9.80 10.60 8.42
N LYS A 126 -10.30 11.71 8.93
CA LYS A 126 -10.67 11.86 10.36
C LYS A 126 -11.69 10.83 10.79
N ARG A 127 -12.72 10.63 9.97
CA ARG A 127 -13.78 9.67 10.25
C ARG A 127 -13.22 8.24 10.28
N ALA A 128 -12.37 7.89 9.32
CA ALA A 128 -11.73 6.58 9.28
C ALA A 128 -10.95 6.30 10.56
N LEU A 129 -10.15 7.27 11.02
CA LEU A 129 -9.40 7.17 12.26
C LEU A 129 -10.31 7.03 13.47
N GLN A 130 -11.37 7.83 13.56
CA GLN A 130 -12.32 7.81 14.68
C GLN A 130 -13.06 6.47 14.78
N ILE A 131 -13.38 5.86 13.63
CA ILE A 131 -14.07 4.57 13.58
C ILE A 131 -13.15 3.42 13.97
N GLY A 132 -11.84 3.58 13.80
CA GLY A 132 -10.84 2.56 14.16
C GLY A 132 -10.07 1.97 13.01
N CYS A 133 -10.14 2.55 11.81
CA CYS A 133 -9.22 2.20 10.73
C CYS A 133 -7.81 2.66 11.08
N ASP A 134 -6.82 1.95 10.55
CA ASP A 134 -5.42 2.25 10.84
C ASP A 134 -4.85 3.30 9.90
N GLY A 135 -5.40 3.41 8.70
CA GLY A 135 -4.87 4.34 7.72
C GLY A 135 -5.73 4.52 6.49
N ILE A 136 -5.15 5.20 5.53
CA ILE A 136 -5.79 5.50 4.24
C ILE A 136 -4.78 5.33 3.11
N VAL A 137 -5.32 5.20 1.89
CA VAL A 137 -4.54 5.31 0.66
C VAL A 137 -4.74 6.73 0.13
N SER A 138 -3.66 7.45 -0.10
CA SER A 138 -3.72 8.86 -0.51
C SER A 138 -2.66 9.17 -1.55
N SER A 139 -2.98 10.05 -2.51
CA SER A 139 -2.00 10.53 -3.47
C SER A 139 -0.92 11.36 -2.76
N GLY A 140 0.29 11.39 -3.35
CA GLY A 140 1.42 12.09 -2.74
C GLY A 140 1.21 13.57 -2.52
N LEU A 141 0.32 14.21 -3.28
CA LEU A 141 0.03 15.64 -3.14
C LEU A 141 -0.89 15.98 -1.97
N GLU A 142 -1.67 15.00 -1.50
CA GLU A 142 -2.65 15.20 -0.43
C GLU A 142 -2.08 14.90 0.95
N VAL A 143 -0.98 14.17 1.03
CA VAL A 143 -0.42 13.67 2.30
C VAL A 143 -0.03 14.80 3.23
N GLU A 144 0.65 15.81 2.73
CA GLU A 144 1.10 16.95 3.54
C GLU A 144 -0.07 17.63 4.24
N MET A 145 -1.15 17.87 3.51
CA MET A 145 -2.36 18.49 4.05
C MET A 145 -3.01 17.61 5.11
N LEU A 146 -3.07 16.30 4.88
CA LEU A 146 -3.61 15.35 5.85
C LEU A 146 -2.78 15.29 7.13
N ARG A 147 -1.46 15.36 7.03
CA ARG A 147 -0.57 15.35 8.20
C ARG A 147 -0.71 16.60 9.07
N ALA A 148 -0.96 17.75 8.45
CA ALA A 148 -1.21 18.98 9.21
C ALA A 148 -2.42 18.85 10.12
N GLU A 149 -3.44 18.06 9.70
CA GLU A 149 -4.67 17.87 10.45
C GLU A 149 -4.64 16.67 11.42
N LEU A 150 -3.99 15.57 11.03
CA LEU A 150 -4.14 14.28 11.70
C LEU A 150 -2.88 13.76 12.37
N ASP A 151 -1.77 14.48 12.26
CA ASP A 151 -0.45 14.08 12.77
C ASP A 151 -0.05 12.64 12.32
N HIS A 152 0.62 11.86 13.17
CA HIS A 152 1.17 10.55 12.84
C HIS A 152 0.29 9.37 13.27
N ARG A 153 -0.92 9.62 13.75
CA ARG A 153 -1.81 8.54 14.20
C ARG A 153 -2.40 7.73 13.04
N LEU A 154 -2.48 8.34 11.86
CA LEU A 154 -3.04 7.72 10.67
C LEU A 154 -1.90 7.24 9.77
N LEU A 155 -1.94 5.97 9.37
CA LEU A 155 -1.01 5.47 8.35
C LEU A 155 -1.42 6.00 6.99
N VAL A 156 -0.45 6.46 6.20
CA VAL A 156 -0.70 6.95 4.85
C VAL A 156 0.14 6.15 3.87
N ILE A 157 -0.53 5.50 2.93
CA ILE A 157 0.08 4.71 1.87
C ILE A 157 -0.11 5.46 0.57
N THR A 158 1.00 5.80 -0.11
CA THR A 158 0.97 6.60 -1.33
C THR A 158 1.31 5.74 -2.55
N PRO A 159 0.33 5.51 -3.44
CA PRO A 159 0.56 4.76 -4.68
C PRO A 159 1.10 5.65 -5.80
N GLY A 160 1.48 5.03 -6.89
CA GLY A 160 1.82 5.74 -8.14
C GLY A 160 3.13 6.51 -8.08
N ILE A 161 4.02 6.14 -7.18
CA ILE A 161 5.32 6.79 -7.06
C ILE A 161 6.20 6.42 -8.24
N ARG A 162 6.87 7.43 -8.82
CA ARG A 162 7.83 7.23 -9.88
C ARG A 162 9.20 7.78 -9.46
N PRO A 163 10.25 6.97 -9.56
CA PRO A 163 11.62 7.47 -9.41
C PRO A 163 11.89 8.57 -10.44
N VAL A 164 12.69 9.55 -10.07
CA VAL A 164 12.82 10.87 -10.70
C VAL A 164 13.17 10.90 -12.20
N GLU A 165 13.74 9.83 -12.72
CA GLU A 165 14.44 9.86 -14.00
C GLU A 165 13.55 9.88 -15.23
N ASN A 166 12.24 9.68 -15.10
CA ASN A 166 11.31 9.54 -16.23
C ASN A 166 10.14 10.51 -16.22
N ARG A 167 10.36 11.74 -15.74
CA ARG A 167 9.27 12.72 -15.60
C ARG A 167 8.88 13.46 -16.87
N VAL A 168 9.68 13.37 -17.92
CA VAL A 168 9.56 14.25 -19.10
C VAL A 168 8.28 13.96 -19.87
N ASP A 169 7.76 12.73 -19.79
CA ASP A 169 6.57 12.32 -20.55
C ASP A 169 5.36 12.08 -19.67
N ASP A 170 5.40 12.54 -18.43
CA ASP A 170 4.34 12.24 -17.49
C ASP A 170 3.33 13.38 -17.42
N ASP A 171 2.23 13.24 -18.16
CA ASP A 171 1.10 14.15 -18.11
C ASP A 171 0.35 14.08 -16.76
N GLN A 172 0.78 13.23 -15.83
CA GLN A 172 0.12 13.08 -14.55
C GLN A 172 0.64 14.10 -13.55
N LYS A 173 -0.11 15.16 -13.38
CA LYS A 173 0.16 16.21 -12.41
C LYS A 173 0.21 15.74 -10.95
N ARG A 174 -0.07 14.44 -10.68
CA ARG A 174 -0.17 13.87 -9.33
C ARG A 174 0.99 12.94 -8.98
N VAL A 175 1.98 12.83 -9.84
CA VAL A 175 3.13 11.97 -9.59
C VAL A 175 4.15 12.70 -8.73
N VAL A 176 4.58 12.06 -7.65
CA VAL A 176 5.66 12.56 -6.81
C VAL A 176 6.82 11.59 -6.80
N SER A 177 8.01 12.08 -6.46
CA SER A 177 9.19 11.26 -6.31
C SER A 177 9.14 10.49 -4.99
N VAL A 178 10.04 9.54 -4.84
CA VAL A 178 10.23 8.80 -3.59
C VAL A 178 10.48 9.78 -2.42
N GLU A 179 11.43 10.68 -2.60
CA GLU A 179 11.81 11.65 -1.57
C GLU A 179 10.64 12.56 -1.21
N GLN A 180 9.95 13.08 -2.21
CA GLN A 180 8.83 14.00 -1.99
C GLN A 180 7.69 13.33 -1.23
N ALA A 181 7.38 12.06 -1.54
CA ALA A 181 6.33 11.33 -0.85
C ALA A 181 6.60 11.24 0.65
N PHE A 182 7.82 10.87 1.02
CA PHE A 182 8.17 10.75 2.45
C PHE A 182 8.35 12.10 3.13
N GLU A 183 8.87 13.10 2.43
CA GLU A 183 8.93 14.46 2.95
C GLU A 183 7.55 15.03 3.22
N ASN A 184 6.56 14.68 2.40
CA ASN A 184 5.17 15.07 2.60
C ASN A 184 4.50 14.29 3.74
N GLY A 185 5.11 13.21 4.22
CA GLY A 185 4.63 12.48 5.39
C GLY A 185 4.03 11.09 5.12
N ALA A 186 4.24 10.52 3.94
CA ALA A 186 3.82 9.14 3.68
C ALA A 186 4.54 8.18 4.64
N ASP A 187 3.87 7.11 5.04
CA ASP A 187 4.47 6.02 5.81
C ASP A 187 5.00 4.93 4.91
N TYR A 188 4.30 4.66 3.82
CA TYR A 188 4.65 3.66 2.80
C TYR A 188 4.44 4.25 1.42
N ILE A 189 5.22 3.77 0.46
CA ILE A 189 4.98 4.06 -0.96
C ILE A 189 4.74 2.76 -1.70
N VAL A 190 3.92 2.82 -2.76
CA VAL A 190 3.69 1.68 -3.64
C VAL A 190 4.30 1.98 -5.01
N VAL A 191 5.17 1.11 -5.47
CA VAL A 191 5.82 1.22 -6.77
C VAL A 191 5.50 -0.04 -7.59
N GLY A 192 5.06 0.15 -8.80
CA GLY A 192 4.74 -0.94 -9.73
C GLY A 192 5.64 -0.95 -10.94
N ARG A 193 5.14 -0.37 -12.04
CA ARG A 193 5.83 -0.37 -13.33
C ARG A 193 7.28 0.11 -13.30
N PRO A 194 7.66 1.15 -12.55
CA PRO A 194 9.05 1.60 -12.56
C PRO A 194 10.06 0.53 -12.13
N ILE A 195 9.67 -0.38 -11.25
CA ILE A 195 10.52 -1.53 -10.89
C ILE A 195 10.28 -2.68 -11.86
N ARG A 196 9.02 -3.02 -12.11
CA ARG A 196 8.66 -4.17 -12.95
C ARG A 196 9.23 -4.07 -14.36
N ASP A 197 9.23 -2.88 -14.95
CA ASP A 197 9.66 -2.64 -16.33
C ASP A 197 11.13 -2.21 -16.43
N ALA A 198 11.86 -2.15 -15.32
CA ALA A 198 13.28 -1.80 -15.31
C ALA A 198 14.12 -2.90 -15.98
N ALA A 199 15.21 -2.51 -16.63
CA ALA A 199 16.14 -3.46 -17.24
C ALA A 199 16.76 -4.38 -16.19
N ASP A 200 17.12 -3.83 -15.02
CA ASP A 200 17.59 -4.59 -13.86
C ASP A 200 16.64 -4.27 -12.70
N ARG A 201 15.67 -5.13 -12.47
CA ARG A 201 14.61 -4.91 -11.49
C ARG A 201 15.14 -4.84 -10.07
N LYS A 202 16.05 -5.75 -9.72
CA LYS A 202 16.64 -5.76 -8.37
C LYS A 202 17.45 -4.50 -8.11
N ALA A 203 18.24 -4.08 -9.07
CA ALA A 203 19.04 -2.84 -8.96
C ALA A 203 18.12 -1.62 -8.81
N MET A 204 17.01 -1.56 -9.56
CA MET A 204 16.06 -0.47 -9.42
C MET A 204 15.40 -0.47 -8.04
N ALA A 205 15.00 -1.63 -7.54
CA ALA A 205 14.43 -1.74 -6.19
C ALA A 205 15.42 -1.30 -5.13
N GLU A 206 16.68 -1.70 -5.22
CA GLU A 206 17.74 -1.26 -4.30
C GLU A 206 17.97 0.25 -4.38
N LYS A 207 17.91 0.82 -5.57
CA LYS A 207 18.01 2.28 -5.75
C LYS A 207 16.89 3.00 -5.01
N VAL A 208 15.66 2.50 -5.11
CA VAL A 208 14.52 3.07 -4.38
C VAL A 208 14.73 2.93 -2.87
N GLN A 209 15.21 1.78 -2.40
CA GLN A 209 15.53 1.59 -0.98
C GLN A 209 16.57 2.58 -0.49
N GLN A 210 17.60 2.86 -1.29
CA GLN A 210 18.62 3.85 -0.96
C GLN A 210 18.03 5.27 -0.89
N GLN A 211 17.13 5.62 -1.79
CA GLN A 211 16.43 6.91 -1.77
C GLN A 211 15.60 7.06 -0.49
N ILE A 212 14.89 6.02 -0.08
CA ILE A 212 14.12 6.02 1.17
C ILE A 212 15.07 6.18 2.36
N GLN A 213 16.12 5.39 2.42
CA GLN A 213 17.08 5.43 3.53
C GLN A 213 17.69 6.84 3.68
N ALA A 214 18.01 7.50 2.55
CA ALA A 214 18.56 8.85 2.57
C ALA A 214 17.60 9.86 3.21
N VAL A 215 16.30 9.77 2.92
CA VAL A 215 15.29 10.64 3.54
C VAL A 215 15.28 10.46 5.07
N PHE A 216 15.26 9.23 5.53
CA PHE A 216 15.19 8.94 6.97
C PHE A 216 16.51 9.19 7.70
N ASN A 217 17.64 9.13 7.02
CA ASN A 217 18.93 9.51 7.60
C ASN A 217 19.07 11.03 7.78
N ALA A 218 18.36 11.82 6.96
CA ALA A 218 18.40 13.28 7.03
C ALA A 218 17.48 13.88 8.11
N GLN A 219 16.63 13.07 8.74
CA GLN A 219 15.68 13.51 9.78
C GLN A 219 16.28 13.52 11.19
#